data_ea51a78aaeb4a977fe78c74858a0e3b7
#
_entry.id   ea51a78aaeb4a977fe78c74858a0e3b7
#
_cell.length_a   1.000
_cell.length_b   1.000
_cell.length_c   1.000
_cell.angle_alpha   90.00
_cell.angle_beta   90.00
_cell.angle_gamma   90.00
#
_symmetry.space_group_name_H-M   'P 1'
#
loop_
_entity.id
_entity.type
_entity.pdbx_description
1 polymer ?
#
loop_
_entity_poly.entity_id
_entity_poly.type
_entity_poly.pdbx_seq_one_letter_code
_entity_poly.pdbx_strand_id
1 'polypeptide(L)'
;MSIRALVMVAALALALAGCGGESDGLEMTPSEATKEAEALPEAGFRAELTLPDPPARLRAGEKHTLRVLVKNASGVFWWARGGAVNSRTDNKFYLAAGNRWLGPDGKLVTDMDGRHGIGRDLRPGEQTEVPLAITAPAQPGDYTLEVDLVQEQVAWFSDKGSPTARAKVTVVK
;
A
#
# COMPACT_ATOMS: atom_id res chain seq x y z
N MET A 1 -11.39 85.25 11.97
CA MET A 1 -10.60 84.36 12.85
C MET A 1 -11.20 82.98 12.87
N SER A 2 -10.60 82.08 12.18
CA SER A 2 -11.14 80.74 11.94
C SER A 2 -10.51 79.70 12.84
N ILE A 3 -11.30 79.05 13.64
CA ILE A 3 -10.86 77.94 14.49
C ILE A 3 -11.24 76.66 13.75
N ARG A 4 -10.24 75.93 13.33
CA ARG A 4 -10.39 74.59 12.73
C ARG A 4 -10.47 73.52 13.84
N ALA A 5 -11.59 72.85 13.92
CA ALA A 5 -11.77 71.68 14.78
C ALA A 5 -11.19 70.44 14.10
N LEU A 6 -10.30 69.77 14.80
CA LEU A 6 -9.69 68.51 14.42
C LEU A 6 -10.54 67.36 14.96
N VAL A 7 -11.17 66.60 14.08
CA VAL A 7 -11.92 65.40 14.43
C VAL A 7 -10.97 64.21 14.40
N MET A 8 -10.69 63.63 15.57
CA MET A 8 -10.02 62.34 15.69
C MET A 8 -11.03 61.22 15.48
N VAL A 9 -10.87 60.42 14.45
CA VAL A 9 -11.58 59.16 14.27
C VAL A 9 -10.76 58.03 14.89
N ALA A 10 -11.24 57.49 16.00
CA ALA A 10 -10.68 56.31 16.62
C ALA A 10 -11.20 55.08 15.85
N ALA A 11 -10.31 54.38 15.14
CA ALA A 11 -10.61 53.08 14.53
C ALA A 11 -10.49 51.99 15.61
N LEU A 12 -11.64 51.38 15.96
CA LEU A 12 -11.72 50.21 16.83
C LEU A 12 -11.43 48.97 16.01
N ALA A 13 -10.25 48.38 16.13
CA ALA A 13 -9.91 47.12 15.55
C ALA A 13 -10.51 45.97 16.38
N LEU A 14 -11.56 45.32 15.87
CA LEU A 14 -12.07 44.08 16.43
C LEU A 14 -11.11 42.95 16.03
N ALA A 15 -10.37 42.41 16.98
CA ALA A 15 -9.64 41.17 16.83
C ALA A 15 -10.61 39.98 16.93
N LEU A 16 -10.97 39.38 15.78
CA LEU A 16 -11.62 38.10 15.71
C LEU A 16 -10.56 37.03 15.99
N ALA A 17 -10.55 36.49 17.20
CA ALA A 17 -9.83 35.27 17.51
C ALA A 17 -10.56 34.08 16.81
N GLY A 18 -10.13 33.76 15.60
CA GLY A 18 -10.51 32.54 14.93
C GLY A 18 -9.76 31.38 15.57
N CYS A 19 -10.47 30.50 16.30
CA CYS A 19 -9.98 29.15 16.59
C CYS A 19 -9.89 28.40 15.27
N GLY A 20 -8.72 28.46 14.62
CA GLY A 20 -8.36 27.55 13.54
C GLY A 20 -8.00 26.22 14.17
N GLY A 21 -8.89 25.23 14.06
CA GLY A 21 -8.50 23.83 14.27
C GLY A 21 -7.42 23.49 13.25
N GLU A 22 -6.21 23.26 13.73
CA GLU A 22 -5.17 22.63 12.93
C GLU A 22 -5.64 21.23 12.54
N SER A 23 -6.19 21.13 11.34
CA SER A 23 -6.22 19.86 10.66
C SER A 23 -4.77 19.53 10.34
N ASP A 24 -4.17 18.58 11.06
CA ASP A 24 -2.92 17.90 10.68
C ASP A 24 -3.13 17.12 9.37
N GLY A 25 -3.50 17.82 8.33
CA GLY A 25 -3.31 17.38 6.96
C GLY A 25 -1.82 17.46 6.69
N LEU A 26 -1.14 16.34 6.79
CA LEU A 26 0.25 16.22 6.34
C LEU A 26 0.29 16.55 4.84
N GLU A 27 0.40 17.84 4.51
CA GLU A 27 0.66 18.26 3.14
C GLU A 27 1.99 17.67 2.70
N MET A 28 1.95 16.88 1.64
CA MET A 28 3.18 16.44 0.98
C MET A 28 3.96 17.67 0.56
N THR A 29 5.24 17.70 0.91
CA THR A 29 6.11 18.77 0.46
C THR A 29 6.16 18.78 -1.07
N PRO A 30 6.27 19.94 -1.73
CA PRO A 30 6.41 20.01 -3.19
C PRO A 30 7.55 19.16 -3.76
N SER A 31 8.58 18.89 -2.96
CA SER A 31 9.70 18.02 -3.30
C SER A 31 9.31 16.55 -3.43
N GLU A 32 8.31 16.08 -2.66
CA GLU A 32 7.82 14.70 -2.76
C GLU A 32 6.91 14.53 -3.99
N ALA A 33 6.14 15.55 -4.32
CA ALA A 33 5.21 15.53 -5.45
C ALA A 33 5.90 15.47 -6.83
N THR A 34 7.16 15.84 -6.92
CA THR A 34 7.95 15.86 -8.18
C THR A 34 8.96 14.74 -8.28
N LYS A 35 9.02 13.82 -7.31
CA LYS A 35 9.97 12.71 -7.33
C LYS A 35 9.63 11.74 -8.45
N GLU A 36 10.62 11.48 -9.32
CA GLU A 36 10.47 10.46 -10.36
C GLU A 36 10.32 9.07 -9.76
N ALA A 37 9.61 8.21 -10.46
CA ALA A 37 9.46 6.80 -10.09
C ALA A 37 10.83 6.11 -10.06
N GLU A 38 11.19 5.51 -8.95
CA GLU A 38 12.46 4.84 -8.73
C GLU A 38 12.31 3.55 -7.93
N ALA A 39 13.35 2.72 -7.97
CA ALA A 39 13.44 1.54 -7.13
C ALA A 39 13.54 1.94 -5.66
N LEU A 40 12.85 1.21 -4.78
CA LEU A 40 13.02 1.36 -3.35
C LEU A 40 14.48 1.05 -2.96
N PRO A 41 15.06 1.80 -2.01
CA PRO A 41 16.30 1.39 -1.39
C PRO A 41 16.11 0.08 -0.62
N GLU A 42 17.18 -0.65 -0.34
CA GLU A 42 17.12 -1.94 0.39
C GLU A 42 16.32 -1.85 1.70
N ALA A 43 16.47 -0.75 2.44
CA ALA A 43 15.74 -0.51 3.68
C ALA A 43 14.22 -0.32 3.46
N GLY A 44 13.79 -0.04 2.24
CA GLY A 44 12.39 0.14 1.88
C GLY A 44 11.60 -1.17 1.73
N PHE A 45 12.30 -2.29 1.53
CA PHE A 45 11.67 -3.62 1.35
C PHE A 45 11.37 -4.27 2.71
N ARG A 46 10.49 -3.66 3.51
CA ARG A 46 10.05 -4.18 4.81
C ARG A 46 8.54 -4.06 4.89
N ALA A 47 7.84 -5.17 4.71
CA ALA A 47 6.38 -5.26 4.79
C ALA A 47 5.96 -6.12 5.98
N GLU A 48 4.82 -5.77 6.57
CA GLU A 48 4.06 -6.67 7.44
C GLU A 48 2.76 -7.02 6.71
N LEU A 49 2.59 -8.29 6.39
CA LEU A 49 1.45 -8.81 5.65
C LEU A 49 0.57 -9.66 6.57
N THR A 50 -0.73 -9.44 6.54
CA THR A 50 -1.70 -10.22 7.32
C THR A 50 -2.83 -10.67 6.42
N LEU A 51 -3.26 -11.93 6.60
CA LEU A 51 -4.46 -12.51 5.99
C LEU A 51 -5.50 -12.68 7.11
N PRO A 52 -6.46 -11.74 7.27
CA PRO A 52 -7.42 -11.80 8.39
C PRO A 52 -8.31 -13.03 8.34
N ASP A 53 -8.78 -13.39 7.16
CA ASP A 53 -9.76 -14.47 6.96
C ASP A 53 -9.37 -15.33 5.74
N PRO A 54 -8.23 -16.05 5.79
CA PRO A 54 -7.83 -16.88 4.66
C PRO A 54 -8.77 -18.09 4.55
N PRO A 55 -9.17 -18.51 3.32
CA PRO A 55 -10.04 -19.66 3.14
C PRO A 55 -9.30 -20.94 3.59
N ALA A 56 -9.93 -21.73 4.47
CA ALA A 56 -9.41 -23.04 4.85
C ALA A 56 -9.61 -24.10 3.74
N ARG A 57 -10.60 -23.88 2.86
CA ARG A 57 -10.99 -24.81 1.79
C ARG A 57 -11.46 -24.05 0.56
N LEU A 58 -11.08 -24.52 -0.63
CA LEU A 58 -11.55 -24.04 -1.93
C LEU A 58 -11.83 -25.25 -2.84
N ARG A 59 -12.62 -25.05 -3.91
CA ARG A 59 -12.74 -26.04 -4.98
C ARG A 59 -11.59 -25.90 -5.97
N ALA A 60 -11.27 -26.98 -6.66
CA ALA A 60 -10.27 -26.97 -7.72
C ALA A 60 -10.63 -25.92 -8.79
N GLY A 61 -9.71 -25.01 -9.09
CA GLY A 61 -9.92 -23.92 -10.04
C GLY A 61 -10.84 -22.79 -9.57
N GLU A 62 -11.31 -22.81 -8.32
CA GLU A 62 -12.17 -21.76 -7.77
C GLU A 62 -11.42 -20.42 -7.71
N LYS A 63 -12.11 -19.35 -8.14
CA LYS A 63 -11.63 -17.98 -7.96
C LYS A 63 -12.12 -17.43 -6.63
N HIS A 64 -11.22 -16.84 -5.87
CA HIS A 64 -11.53 -16.26 -4.57
C HIS A 64 -10.82 -14.91 -4.43
N THR A 65 -11.41 -13.99 -3.69
CA THR A 65 -10.78 -12.71 -3.38
C THR A 65 -10.35 -12.69 -1.91
N LEU A 66 -9.04 -12.61 -1.68
CA LEU A 66 -8.48 -12.46 -0.35
C LEU A 66 -8.53 -11.00 0.11
N ARG A 67 -8.70 -10.81 1.39
CA ARG A 67 -8.34 -9.56 2.05
C ARG A 67 -6.90 -9.66 2.53
N VAL A 68 -6.04 -8.79 2.02
CA VAL A 68 -4.65 -8.72 2.44
C VAL A 68 -4.41 -7.37 3.11
N LEU A 69 -4.04 -7.37 4.39
CA LEU A 69 -3.58 -6.16 5.05
C LEU A 69 -2.10 -6.00 4.76
N VAL A 70 -1.75 -4.88 4.16
CA VAL A 70 -0.38 -4.51 3.79
C VAL A 70 0.02 -3.31 4.61
N LYS A 71 1.05 -3.47 5.47
CA LYS A 71 1.62 -2.38 6.26
C LYS A 71 3.04 -2.08 5.81
N ASN A 72 3.34 -0.81 5.64
CA ASN A 72 4.70 -0.34 5.45
C ASN A 72 5.47 -0.40 6.78
N ALA A 73 6.21 -1.47 6.98
CA ALA A 73 7.06 -1.65 8.15
C ALA A 73 8.48 -1.08 7.98
N SER A 74 8.72 -0.36 6.88
CA SER A 74 9.99 0.32 6.61
C SER A 74 10.00 1.75 7.15
N GLY A 75 11.18 2.38 7.14
CA GLY A 75 11.34 3.80 7.38
C GLY A 75 11.25 4.66 6.10
N VAL A 76 10.82 4.07 4.97
CA VAL A 76 10.80 4.72 3.65
C VAL A 76 9.35 4.90 3.20
N PHE A 77 9.06 6.04 2.58
CA PHE A 77 7.77 6.28 1.96
C PHE A 77 7.57 5.36 0.75
N TRP A 78 6.40 4.75 0.63
CA TRP A 78 6.04 3.90 -0.48
C TRP A 78 5.08 4.60 -1.44
N TRP A 79 5.53 4.79 -2.67
CA TRP A 79 4.69 5.25 -3.76
C TRP A 79 3.91 4.07 -4.35
N ALA A 80 2.59 4.11 -4.28
CA ALA A 80 1.74 3.03 -4.78
C ALA A 80 1.96 2.74 -6.26
N ARG A 81 2.26 3.79 -7.03
CA ARG A 81 2.42 3.72 -8.49
C ARG A 81 3.80 4.14 -8.97
N GLY A 82 4.81 3.94 -8.14
CA GLY A 82 6.19 4.24 -8.50
C GLY A 82 6.55 5.72 -8.48
N GLY A 83 5.67 6.58 -7.97
CA GLY A 83 5.91 8.03 -7.82
C GLY A 83 4.61 8.82 -7.88
N ALA A 84 4.64 10.05 -7.36
CA ALA A 84 3.46 10.90 -7.25
C ALA A 84 2.90 11.30 -8.63
N VAL A 85 3.76 11.55 -9.59
CA VAL A 85 3.39 11.88 -10.97
C VAL A 85 3.61 10.65 -11.85
N ASN A 86 2.64 9.79 -11.88
CA ASN A 86 2.74 8.58 -12.66
C ASN A 86 2.27 8.80 -14.10
N SER A 87 3.21 9.08 -14.98
CA SER A 87 3.02 9.11 -16.43
C SER A 87 3.35 7.78 -17.12
N ARG A 88 3.76 6.75 -16.34
CA ARG A 88 4.19 5.47 -16.90
C ARG A 88 2.99 4.59 -17.23
N THR A 89 3.05 3.95 -18.38
CA THR A 89 2.06 2.97 -18.84
C THR A 89 2.45 1.53 -18.50
N ASP A 90 3.71 1.31 -18.07
CA ASP A 90 4.34 0.00 -17.86
C ASP A 90 4.26 -0.33 -16.40
N ASN A 91 3.62 -0.29 -15.53
CA ASN A 91 3.60 -0.66 -14.11
C ASN A 91 4.96 -0.70 -13.36
N LYS A 92 6.06 -0.30 -13.99
CA LYS A 92 7.39 -0.31 -13.36
C LYS A 92 7.41 0.52 -12.07
N PHE A 93 8.04 -0.05 -11.02
CA PHE A 93 8.11 0.50 -9.67
C PHE A 93 6.79 0.53 -8.88
N TYR A 94 5.67 0.07 -9.44
CA TYR A 94 4.43 -0.07 -8.68
C TYR A 94 4.60 -1.09 -7.56
N LEU A 95 3.94 -0.84 -6.44
CA LEU A 95 3.86 -1.80 -5.35
C LEU A 95 2.56 -2.60 -5.47
N ALA A 96 2.69 -3.92 -5.47
CA ALA A 96 1.55 -4.82 -5.59
C ALA A 96 1.68 -6.03 -4.68
N ALA A 97 0.57 -6.52 -4.14
CA ALA A 97 0.49 -7.83 -3.55
C ALA A 97 0.34 -8.89 -4.64
N GLY A 98 0.95 -10.02 -4.43
CA GLY A 98 0.83 -11.19 -5.31
C GLY A 98 0.86 -12.48 -4.52
N ASN A 99 0.43 -13.59 -5.14
CA ASN A 99 0.43 -14.88 -4.49
C ASN A 99 1.13 -15.97 -5.28
N ARG A 100 1.49 -17.01 -4.55
CA ARG A 100 1.99 -18.30 -5.06
C ARG A 100 1.28 -19.43 -4.35
N TRP A 101 1.24 -20.58 -4.99
CA TRP A 101 0.79 -21.81 -4.38
C TRP A 101 1.96 -22.78 -4.23
N LEU A 102 2.16 -23.28 -3.01
CA LEU A 102 3.17 -24.27 -2.70
C LEU A 102 2.50 -25.60 -2.36
N GLY A 103 3.07 -26.69 -2.85
CA GLY A 103 2.65 -28.05 -2.50
C GLY A 103 2.99 -28.43 -1.05
N PRO A 104 2.57 -29.64 -0.62
CA PRO A 104 2.86 -30.15 0.72
C PRO A 104 4.36 -30.29 1.00
N ASP A 105 5.15 -30.49 -0.05
CA ASP A 105 6.62 -30.55 0.01
C ASP A 105 7.32 -29.18 -0.03
N GLY A 106 6.52 -28.09 -0.03
CA GLY A 106 7.00 -26.72 -0.10
C GLY A 106 7.44 -26.26 -1.50
N LYS A 107 7.31 -27.13 -2.51
CA LYS A 107 7.67 -26.75 -3.88
C LYS A 107 6.59 -25.87 -4.52
N LEU A 108 7.04 -25.00 -5.41
CA LEU A 108 6.18 -24.13 -6.18
C LEU A 108 5.27 -24.94 -7.10
N VAL A 109 3.97 -24.71 -7.02
CA VAL A 109 2.93 -25.31 -7.89
C VAL A 109 2.42 -24.28 -8.89
N THR A 110 2.11 -23.09 -8.44
CA THR A 110 1.68 -21.97 -9.30
C THR A 110 2.36 -20.70 -8.83
N ASP A 111 2.99 -20.01 -9.76
CA ASP A 111 3.61 -18.72 -9.54
C ASP A 111 2.76 -17.60 -10.15
N MET A 112 2.75 -16.45 -9.50
CA MET A 112 2.12 -15.22 -9.99
C MET A 112 0.67 -15.41 -10.49
N ASP A 113 -0.14 -16.12 -9.70
CA ASP A 113 -1.56 -16.31 -10.01
C ASP A 113 -2.34 -14.98 -9.90
N GLY A 114 -2.26 -14.32 -8.75
CA GLY A 114 -2.91 -13.02 -8.50
C GLY A 114 -1.92 -11.86 -8.41
N ARG A 115 -2.40 -10.67 -8.79
CA ARG A 115 -1.66 -9.42 -8.68
C ARG A 115 -2.60 -8.24 -8.46
N HIS A 116 -2.36 -7.44 -7.41
CA HIS A 116 -3.15 -6.24 -7.16
C HIS A 116 -2.31 -5.15 -6.48
N GLY A 117 -2.33 -3.94 -7.04
CA GLY A 117 -1.63 -2.78 -6.48
C GLY A 117 -2.12 -2.38 -5.09
N ILE A 118 -1.26 -1.77 -4.28
CA ILE A 118 -1.63 -1.34 -2.92
C ILE A 118 -2.64 -0.18 -2.87
N GLY A 119 -2.97 0.40 -4.01
CA GLY A 119 -4.07 1.35 -4.19
C GLY A 119 -3.81 2.77 -3.72
N ARG A 120 -2.99 2.98 -2.71
CA ARG A 120 -2.60 4.29 -2.19
C ARG A 120 -1.17 4.28 -1.67
N ASP A 121 -0.56 5.46 -1.61
CA ASP A 121 0.74 5.65 -1.01
C ASP A 121 0.71 5.35 0.49
N LEU A 122 1.84 4.87 1.03
CA LEU A 122 1.96 4.51 2.44
C LEU A 122 3.20 5.15 3.07
N ARG A 123 2.98 5.93 4.11
CA ARG A 123 4.06 6.39 5.01
C ARG A 123 4.55 5.24 5.87
N PRO A 124 5.74 5.37 6.48
CA PRO A 124 6.19 4.44 7.51
C PRO A 124 5.12 4.21 8.58
N GLY A 125 4.81 2.93 8.85
CA GLY A 125 3.80 2.51 9.82
C GLY A 125 2.35 2.48 9.29
N GLU A 126 2.04 3.09 8.16
CA GLU A 126 0.70 3.06 7.58
C GLU A 126 0.37 1.70 6.95
N GLN A 127 -0.93 1.40 6.87
CA GLN A 127 -1.44 0.17 6.27
C GLN A 127 -2.61 0.44 5.33
N THR A 128 -2.84 -0.50 4.40
CA THR A 128 -3.98 -0.52 3.51
C THR A 128 -4.51 -1.94 3.36
N GLU A 129 -5.76 -2.08 2.93
CA GLU A 129 -6.34 -3.36 2.54
C GLU A 129 -6.27 -3.52 1.03
N VAL A 130 -5.83 -4.70 0.58
CA VAL A 130 -5.70 -5.05 -0.84
C VAL A 130 -6.60 -6.24 -1.14
N PRO A 131 -7.55 -6.13 -2.08
CA PRO A 131 -8.38 -7.25 -2.53
C PRO A 131 -7.61 -8.05 -3.59
N LEU A 132 -6.93 -9.11 -3.17
CA LEU A 132 -6.14 -9.95 -4.06
C LEU A 132 -6.98 -11.10 -4.61
N ALA A 133 -7.26 -11.09 -5.91
CA ALA A 133 -7.89 -12.20 -6.60
C ALA A 133 -6.89 -13.35 -6.76
N ILE A 134 -7.29 -14.56 -6.35
CA ILE A 134 -6.51 -15.78 -6.48
C ILE A 134 -7.33 -16.86 -7.19
N THR A 135 -6.65 -17.86 -7.76
CA THR A 135 -7.26 -19.06 -8.33
C THR A 135 -6.70 -20.30 -7.63
N ALA A 136 -7.57 -21.15 -7.09
CA ALA A 136 -7.13 -22.38 -6.45
C ALA A 136 -6.46 -23.31 -7.48
N PRO A 137 -5.45 -24.11 -7.08
CA PRO A 137 -4.88 -25.15 -7.93
C PRO A 137 -5.94 -26.07 -8.55
N ALA A 138 -5.71 -26.52 -9.80
CA ALA A 138 -6.63 -27.39 -10.51
C ALA A 138 -6.70 -28.81 -9.93
N GLN A 139 -5.69 -29.25 -9.19
CA GLN A 139 -5.63 -30.56 -8.58
C GLN A 139 -6.08 -30.48 -7.11
N PRO A 140 -6.99 -31.36 -6.66
CA PRO A 140 -7.30 -31.50 -5.25
C PRO A 140 -6.06 -31.89 -4.42
N GLY A 141 -5.94 -31.34 -3.21
CA GLY A 141 -4.80 -31.59 -2.33
C GLY A 141 -4.65 -30.52 -1.27
N ASP A 142 -3.63 -30.67 -0.42
CA ASP A 142 -3.28 -29.67 0.58
C ASP A 142 -2.17 -28.76 0.06
N TYR A 143 -2.39 -27.47 0.19
CA TYR A 143 -1.48 -26.43 -0.32
C TYR A 143 -1.16 -25.40 0.74
N THR A 144 -0.09 -24.68 0.50
CA THR A 144 0.19 -23.43 1.19
C THR A 144 -0.01 -22.28 0.22
N LEU A 145 -0.98 -21.43 0.50
CA LEU A 145 -1.10 -20.12 -0.13
C LEU A 145 -0.04 -19.20 0.51
N GLU A 146 0.84 -18.65 -0.29
CA GLU A 146 1.82 -17.66 0.11
C GLU A 146 1.52 -16.33 -0.57
N VAL A 147 1.45 -15.26 0.23
CA VAL A 147 1.27 -13.89 -0.25
C VAL A 147 2.51 -13.08 0.05
N ASP A 148 2.98 -12.37 -0.94
CA ASP A 148 4.15 -11.49 -0.88
C ASP A 148 3.84 -10.12 -1.49
N LEU A 149 4.71 -9.16 -1.27
CA LEU A 149 4.68 -7.86 -1.92
C LEU A 149 5.78 -7.80 -2.97
N VAL A 150 5.54 -7.08 -4.05
CA VAL A 150 6.52 -6.86 -5.11
C VAL A 150 6.61 -5.38 -5.46
N GLN A 151 7.81 -4.89 -5.70
CA GLN A 151 8.00 -3.70 -6.51
C GLN A 151 8.22 -4.15 -7.96
N GLU A 152 7.25 -3.85 -8.81
CA GLU A 152 7.20 -4.32 -10.19
C GLU A 152 8.47 -3.98 -10.96
N GLN A 153 9.02 -4.98 -11.65
CA GLN A 153 10.26 -4.92 -12.41
C GLN A 153 11.52 -4.57 -11.57
N VAL A 154 11.46 -4.77 -10.25
CA VAL A 154 12.59 -4.59 -9.34
C VAL A 154 12.86 -5.84 -8.53
N ALA A 155 12.01 -6.17 -7.56
CA ALA A 155 12.18 -7.35 -6.70
C ALA A 155 10.90 -7.70 -5.94
N TRP A 156 10.79 -8.96 -5.55
CA TRP A 156 9.90 -9.38 -4.47
C TRP A 156 10.45 -8.95 -3.12
N PHE A 157 9.57 -8.63 -2.20
CA PHE A 157 9.97 -8.22 -0.86
C PHE A 157 10.64 -9.37 -0.09
N SER A 158 10.22 -10.61 -0.33
CA SER A 158 10.88 -11.80 0.25
C SER A 158 12.33 -11.97 -0.22
N ASP A 159 12.65 -11.61 -1.46
CA ASP A 159 14.04 -11.64 -1.97
C ASP A 159 14.94 -10.64 -1.24
N LYS A 160 14.34 -9.65 -0.59
CA LYS A 160 15.00 -8.64 0.24
C LYS A 160 14.87 -8.93 1.74
N GLY A 161 14.42 -10.14 2.10
CA GLY A 161 14.32 -10.60 3.48
C GLY A 161 13.09 -10.12 4.26
N SER A 162 12.07 -9.59 3.57
CA SER A 162 10.77 -9.31 4.19
C SER A 162 9.96 -10.61 4.35
N PRO A 163 9.23 -10.81 5.46
CA PRO A 163 8.42 -12.01 5.65
C PRO A 163 7.21 -12.02 4.70
N THR A 164 6.82 -13.22 4.25
CA THR A 164 5.57 -13.47 3.52
C THR A 164 4.43 -13.81 4.49
N ALA A 165 3.17 -13.62 4.07
CA ALA A 165 2.02 -14.17 4.78
C ALA A 165 1.64 -15.53 4.18
N ARG A 166 1.32 -16.52 5.03
CA ARG A 166 1.01 -17.88 4.61
C ARG A 166 -0.26 -18.41 5.23
N ALA A 167 -1.02 -19.18 4.48
CA ALA A 167 -2.19 -19.93 4.95
C ALA A 167 -2.20 -21.35 4.38
N LYS A 168 -2.68 -22.31 5.18
CA LYS A 168 -2.97 -23.67 4.70
C LYS A 168 -4.34 -23.72 4.08
N VAL A 169 -4.45 -24.29 2.89
CA VAL A 169 -5.70 -24.41 2.13
C VAL A 169 -5.84 -25.82 1.59
N THR A 170 -6.96 -26.48 1.87
CA THR A 170 -7.32 -27.75 1.26
C THR A 170 -8.14 -27.50 0.00
N VAL A 171 -7.66 -27.93 -1.15
CA VAL A 171 -8.40 -27.89 -2.41
C VAL A 171 -9.17 -29.20 -2.60
N VAL A 172 -10.49 -29.08 -2.81
CA VAL A 172 -11.41 -30.21 -3.01
C VAL A 172 -11.93 -30.25 -4.45
N LYS A 173 -12.56 -31.38 -4.84
CA LYS A 173 -13.20 -31.53 -6.16
C LYS A 173 -14.36 -30.56 -6.35
#